data_750a8d0305f9bd24819c428ec5262fde
#
_entry.id   750a8d0305f9bd24819c428ec5262fde
#
_cell.length_a   1.000
_cell.length_b   1.000
_cell.length_c   1.000
_cell.angle_alpha   90.00
_cell.angle_beta   90.00
_cell.angle_gamma   90.00
#
_symmetry.space_group_name_H-M   'P 1'
#
loop_
_entity.id
_entity.type
_entity.pdbx_description
1 polymer ?
#
loop_
_entity_poly.entity_id
_entity_poly.type
_entity_poly.pdbx_seq_one_letter_code
_entity_poly.pdbx_strand_id
1 'polypeptide(L)'
;FFCAVLGALAAANIARCVFMLTSDDFSMIPNIFKGADRWERHSSSVCAGLMYAFSPLVWTYSIGSEVFAMNNFFASLLVVLTLNFAAQTTTTKRDKAAVLGAFVCGLAMCNQHTQILFQIPLFMFVFWSSRATMSGLHFITLTVSYVLGLLPYMYLPIASIYFPKRGAWGDMSSWMGFFRHLRRADYGTFQLYSRNDQTEGLAERLAAHAWDYGERQSLWCVGPILSLVGVACCCQTALKSCGRGRKKIRNNSLSPKKIKREEQGVDGSPTEFLPETKSEPVQAGVALVCFFVFYELGFHSLSNLPLDNKLLFGIHARFWMQPNVLLFVWLGIGLVWIAQQVRVYSLDRVTIVASALSILLVALQLWRWTSMMDQSSNNYLEGYARGILESLPPRSLFFTNYDQQWTASRYLHVCEHVRPDVPFINLSMMTFWWFHRQRALFPEISFPKRCNDPA
;
A
#
# COMPACT_ATOMS: atom_id res chain seq x y z
N PHE A 1 -11.25 -2.86 -15.27
CA PHE A 1 -10.49 -1.69 -15.78
C PHE A 1 -9.93 -0.83 -14.66
N PHE A 2 -10.76 -0.36 -13.71
CA PHE A 2 -10.34 0.54 -12.60
C PHE A 2 -9.16 -0.03 -11.79
N CYS A 3 -9.25 -1.30 -11.35
CA CYS A 3 -8.17 -1.96 -10.60
C CYS A 3 -6.89 -2.09 -11.42
N ALA A 4 -6.99 -2.37 -12.73
CA ALA A 4 -5.83 -2.45 -13.61
C ALA A 4 -5.09 -1.09 -13.73
N VAL A 5 -5.84 0.01 -13.84
CA VAL A 5 -5.25 1.37 -13.84
C VAL A 5 -4.52 1.65 -12.52
N LEU A 6 -5.12 1.30 -11.39
CA LEU A 6 -4.49 1.48 -10.07
C LEU A 6 -3.25 0.62 -9.89
N GLY A 7 -3.26 -0.63 -10.39
CA GLY A 7 -2.09 -1.49 -10.41
C GLY A 7 -0.94 -0.92 -11.26
N ALA A 8 -1.26 -0.38 -12.43
CA ALA A 8 -0.29 0.30 -13.30
C ALA A 8 0.28 1.58 -12.65
N LEU A 9 -0.56 2.37 -11.97
CA LEU A 9 -0.11 3.54 -11.23
C LEU A 9 0.79 3.16 -10.04
N ALA A 10 0.50 2.05 -9.35
CA ALA A 10 1.37 1.53 -8.29
C ALA A 10 2.75 1.15 -8.84
N ALA A 11 2.81 0.48 -9.98
CA ALA A 11 4.06 0.16 -10.68
C ALA A 11 4.84 1.41 -11.11
N ALA A 12 4.15 2.43 -11.62
CA ALA A 12 4.75 3.71 -11.98
C ALA A 12 5.32 4.43 -10.75
N ASN A 13 4.63 4.38 -9.60
CA ASN A 13 5.13 4.91 -8.34
C ASN A 13 6.41 4.19 -7.87
N ILE A 14 6.48 2.85 -8.01
CA ILE A 14 7.70 2.08 -7.70
C ILE A 14 8.86 2.52 -8.59
N ALA A 15 8.65 2.63 -9.90
CA ALA A 15 9.66 3.14 -10.82
C ALA A 15 10.12 4.54 -10.40
N ARG A 16 9.21 5.42 -10.03
CA ARG A 16 9.52 6.76 -9.54
C ARG A 16 10.34 6.73 -8.24
N CYS A 17 10.02 5.84 -7.30
CA CYS A 17 10.78 5.69 -6.05
C CYS A 17 12.23 5.28 -6.33
N VAL A 18 12.46 4.30 -7.21
CA VAL A 18 13.80 3.86 -7.60
C VAL A 18 14.58 5.03 -8.22
N PHE A 19 13.96 5.75 -9.16
CA PHE A 19 14.57 6.91 -9.79
C PHE A 19 14.95 8.00 -8.77
N MET A 20 14.03 8.35 -7.86
CA MET A 20 14.28 9.35 -6.81
C MET A 20 15.42 8.94 -5.87
N LEU A 21 15.49 7.66 -5.48
CA LEU A 21 16.52 7.18 -4.56
C LEU A 21 17.91 7.08 -5.22
N THR A 22 17.96 6.88 -6.53
CA THR A 22 19.23 6.71 -7.27
C THR A 22 19.68 7.95 -8.01
N SER A 23 18.85 9.00 -8.10
CA SER A 23 19.17 10.28 -8.79
C SER A 23 20.06 11.17 -7.95
N ASP A 24 21.00 11.83 -8.62
CA ASP A 24 21.89 12.83 -8.00
C ASP A 24 21.11 14.08 -7.55
N ASP A 25 20.00 14.41 -8.22
CA ASP A 25 19.18 15.59 -7.94
C ASP A 25 18.51 15.54 -6.56
N PHE A 26 18.22 14.34 -6.08
CA PHE A 26 17.52 14.16 -4.80
C PHE A 26 18.47 13.87 -3.61
N SER A 27 19.74 13.53 -3.85
CA SER A 27 20.78 13.27 -2.83
C SER A 27 20.38 12.38 -1.64
N MET A 28 19.37 11.52 -1.83
CA MET A 28 18.81 10.71 -0.74
C MET A 28 19.70 9.55 -0.32
N ILE A 29 20.51 9.04 -1.24
CA ILE A 29 21.56 8.04 -1.00
C ILE A 29 22.89 8.64 -1.45
N PRO A 30 23.55 9.43 -0.58
CA PRO A 30 24.72 10.22 -1.00
C PRO A 30 25.86 9.32 -1.47
N ASN A 31 26.41 9.65 -2.64
CA ASN A 31 27.64 9.12 -3.23
C ASN A 31 27.66 7.62 -3.66
N ILE A 32 26.60 6.84 -3.48
CA ILE A 32 26.60 5.45 -3.96
C ILE A 32 26.38 5.41 -5.47
N PHE A 33 25.44 6.22 -5.97
CA PHE A 33 25.04 6.25 -7.38
C PHE A 33 25.63 7.42 -8.17
N LYS A 34 26.63 8.09 -7.60
CA LYS A 34 27.32 9.21 -8.26
C LYS A 34 28.01 8.71 -9.53
N GLY A 35 27.61 9.25 -10.68
CA GLY A 35 28.12 8.83 -11.99
C GLY A 35 27.35 7.69 -12.66
N ALA A 36 26.24 7.18 -12.08
CA ALA A 36 25.33 6.31 -12.80
C ALA A 36 24.70 7.07 -13.98
N ASP A 37 24.62 6.46 -15.15
CA ASP A 37 24.01 7.08 -16.32
C ASP A 37 22.48 7.21 -16.11
N ARG A 38 21.91 8.23 -16.73
CA ARG A 38 20.49 8.49 -16.71
C ARG A 38 19.69 7.30 -17.27
N TRP A 39 20.17 6.69 -18.33
CA TRP A 39 19.52 5.52 -18.95
C TRP A 39 19.55 4.27 -18.08
N GLU A 40 20.63 4.03 -17.33
CA GLU A 40 20.72 2.91 -16.38
C GLU A 40 19.69 3.08 -15.25
N ARG A 41 19.56 4.31 -14.73
CA ARG A 41 18.56 4.63 -13.71
C ARG A 41 17.14 4.43 -14.25
N HIS A 42 16.85 4.95 -15.46
CA HIS A 42 15.51 4.79 -16.06
C HIS A 42 15.18 3.33 -16.37
N SER A 43 16.07 2.57 -17.01
CA SER A 43 15.83 1.18 -17.35
C SER A 43 15.60 0.31 -16.12
N SER A 44 16.43 0.46 -15.08
CA SER A 44 16.28 -0.25 -13.82
C SER A 44 15.01 0.15 -13.07
N SER A 45 14.64 1.43 -13.10
CA SER A 45 13.41 1.93 -12.47
C SER A 45 12.17 1.36 -13.15
N VAL A 46 12.12 1.40 -14.48
CA VAL A 46 11.01 0.82 -15.27
C VAL A 46 10.95 -0.69 -15.08
N CYS A 47 12.11 -1.37 -15.08
CA CYS A 47 12.18 -2.80 -14.80
C CYS A 47 11.54 -3.16 -13.47
N ALA A 48 11.90 -2.46 -12.38
CA ALA A 48 11.33 -2.71 -11.07
C ALA A 48 9.80 -2.53 -11.04
N GLY A 49 9.29 -1.47 -11.67
CA GLY A 49 7.85 -1.24 -11.80
C GLY A 49 7.15 -2.33 -12.58
N LEU A 50 7.70 -2.74 -13.73
CA LEU A 50 7.12 -3.80 -14.57
C LEU A 50 7.21 -5.18 -13.91
N MET A 51 8.32 -5.49 -13.24
CA MET A 51 8.45 -6.73 -12.46
C MET A 51 7.38 -6.82 -11.37
N TYR A 52 7.08 -5.70 -10.69
CA TYR A 52 5.98 -5.63 -9.73
C TYR A 52 4.62 -5.81 -10.40
N ALA A 53 4.35 -5.07 -11.49
CA ALA A 53 3.07 -5.13 -12.20
C ALA A 53 2.74 -6.56 -12.68
N PHE A 54 3.75 -7.28 -13.17
CA PHE A 54 3.62 -8.63 -13.69
C PHE A 54 3.94 -9.73 -12.68
N SER A 55 4.08 -9.39 -11.39
CA SER A 55 4.10 -10.41 -10.34
C SER A 55 2.70 -11.03 -10.18
N PRO A 56 2.57 -12.35 -9.95
CA PRO A 56 1.29 -13.04 -9.94
C PRO A 56 0.25 -12.46 -8.98
N LEU A 57 0.65 -12.09 -7.76
CA LEU A 57 -0.26 -11.48 -6.80
C LEU A 57 -0.81 -10.16 -7.30
N VAL A 58 0.06 -9.25 -7.76
CA VAL A 58 -0.36 -7.93 -8.24
C VAL A 58 -1.22 -8.06 -9.50
N TRP A 59 -0.84 -8.94 -10.42
CA TRP A 59 -1.61 -9.19 -11.63
C TRP A 59 -3.02 -9.69 -11.30
N THR A 60 -3.14 -10.74 -10.48
CA THR A 60 -4.43 -11.32 -10.06
C THR A 60 -5.37 -10.26 -9.49
N TYR A 61 -4.87 -9.43 -8.56
CA TYR A 61 -5.70 -8.41 -7.90
C TYR A 61 -5.88 -7.13 -8.73
N SER A 62 -5.12 -6.97 -9.82
CA SER A 62 -5.33 -5.87 -10.77
C SER A 62 -6.40 -6.17 -11.82
N ILE A 63 -6.64 -7.44 -12.14
CA ILE A 63 -7.74 -7.85 -13.05
C ILE A 63 -9.04 -8.16 -12.31
N GLY A 64 -8.99 -8.37 -10.98
CA GLY A 64 -10.15 -8.59 -10.14
C GLY A 64 -10.78 -7.30 -9.61
N SER A 65 -12.05 -7.37 -9.20
CA SER A 65 -12.76 -6.24 -8.56
C SER A 65 -12.56 -6.27 -7.04
N GLU A 66 -11.33 -5.98 -6.61
CA GLU A 66 -10.89 -6.08 -5.22
C GLU A 66 -10.25 -4.78 -4.72
N VAL A 67 -10.24 -4.58 -3.41
CA VAL A 67 -9.67 -3.39 -2.76
C VAL A 67 -8.15 -3.30 -2.83
N PHE A 68 -7.47 -4.41 -3.15
CA PHE A 68 -6.01 -4.54 -3.04
C PHE A 68 -5.25 -3.72 -4.07
N ALA A 69 -5.75 -3.59 -5.31
CA ALA A 69 -5.10 -2.76 -6.32
C ALA A 69 -5.05 -1.29 -5.87
N MET A 70 -6.14 -0.76 -5.30
CA MET A 70 -6.17 0.59 -4.73
C MET A 70 -5.28 0.70 -3.50
N ASN A 71 -5.21 -0.33 -2.68
CA ASN A 71 -4.34 -0.38 -1.52
C ASN A 71 -2.86 -0.31 -1.90
N ASN A 72 -2.45 -1.04 -2.93
CA ASN A 72 -1.10 -1.02 -3.48
C ASN A 72 -0.75 0.36 -4.08
N PHE A 73 -1.71 0.98 -4.76
CA PHE A 73 -1.55 2.35 -5.25
C PHE A 73 -1.29 3.33 -4.10
N PHE A 74 -2.08 3.29 -3.02
CA PHE A 74 -1.86 4.16 -1.87
C PHE A 74 -0.54 3.86 -1.17
N ALA A 75 -0.18 2.59 -0.95
CA ALA A 75 1.09 2.22 -0.33
C ALA A 75 2.27 2.79 -1.14
N SER A 76 2.29 2.56 -2.45
CA SER A 76 3.34 3.06 -3.34
C SER A 76 3.38 4.59 -3.43
N LEU A 77 2.22 5.24 -3.47
CA LEU A 77 2.10 6.70 -3.46
C LEU A 77 2.63 7.30 -2.15
N LEU A 78 2.35 6.69 -1.00
CA LEU A 78 2.86 7.13 0.29
C LEU A 78 4.39 7.01 0.36
N VAL A 79 5.00 6.00 -0.26
CA VAL A 79 6.46 5.93 -0.41
C VAL A 79 6.98 7.12 -1.24
N VAL A 80 6.37 7.42 -2.40
CA VAL A 80 6.74 8.59 -3.23
C VAL A 80 6.63 9.88 -2.44
N LEU A 81 5.53 10.09 -1.70
CA LEU A 81 5.32 11.29 -0.90
C LEU A 81 6.33 11.41 0.25
N THR A 82 6.67 10.28 0.88
CA THR A 82 7.71 10.23 1.92
C THR A 82 9.07 10.61 1.36
N LEU A 83 9.44 10.08 0.19
CA LEU A 83 10.67 10.46 -0.50
C LEU A 83 10.66 11.93 -0.92
N ASN A 84 9.53 12.41 -1.44
CA ASN A 84 9.37 13.81 -1.78
C ASN A 84 9.51 14.73 -0.54
N PHE A 85 8.90 14.36 0.59
CA PHE A 85 9.06 15.04 1.87
C PHE A 85 10.53 15.09 2.30
N ALA A 86 11.23 13.96 2.23
CA ALA A 86 12.65 13.86 2.59
C ALA A 86 13.58 14.68 1.69
N ALA A 87 13.21 14.84 0.40
CA ALA A 87 13.96 15.61 -0.59
C ALA A 87 13.86 17.14 -0.38
N GLN A 88 12.84 17.63 0.34
CA GLN A 88 12.67 19.07 0.51
C GLN A 88 13.76 19.67 1.39
N THR A 89 14.37 20.76 0.90
CA THR A 89 15.45 21.49 1.60
C THR A 89 14.93 22.62 2.47
N THR A 90 13.70 23.09 2.23
CA THR A 90 13.07 24.19 2.99
C THR A 90 11.92 23.67 3.84
N THR A 91 11.74 24.25 5.04
CA THR A 91 10.68 23.87 5.98
C THR A 91 9.30 24.02 5.35
N THR A 92 9.02 25.13 4.69
CA THR A 92 7.71 25.40 4.04
C THR A 92 7.32 24.34 3.01
N LYS A 93 8.26 23.90 2.15
CA LYS A 93 7.99 22.86 1.16
C LYS A 93 7.81 21.49 1.82
N ARG A 94 8.59 21.22 2.88
CA ARG A 94 8.50 20.01 3.68
C ARG A 94 7.14 19.90 4.37
N ASP A 95 6.67 21.00 4.96
CA ASP A 95 5.35 21.08 5.62
C ASP A 95 4.21 20.84 4.63
N LYS A 96 4.26 21.44 3.44
CA LYS A 96 3.27 21.19 2.38
C LYS A 96 3.26 19.72 1.94
N ALA A 97 4.43 19.09 1.82
CA ALA A 97 4.53 17.67 1.50
C ALA A 97 3.95 16.79 2.61
N ALA A 98 4.19 17.13 3.89
CA ALA A 98 3.62 16.43 5.04
C ALA A 98 2.10 16.55 5.08
N VAL A 99 1.54 17.75 4.84
CA VAL A 99 0.08 17.98 4.79
C VAL A 99 -0.57 17.15 3.68
N LEU A 100 0.01 17.13 2.48
CA LEU A 100 -0.48 16.27 1.39
C LEU A 100 -0.39 14.79 1.77
N GLY A 101 0.72 14.37 2.39
CA GLY A 101 0.89 13.00 2.89
C GLY A 101 -0.18 12.61 3.91
N ALA A 102 -0.50 13.49 4.86
CA ALA A 102 -1.54 13.28 5.86
C ALA A 102 -2.93 13.10 5.20
N PHE A 103 -3.27 13.93 4.21
CA PHE A 103 -4.51 13.79 3.43
C PHE A 103 -4.60 12.43 2.74
N VAL A 104 -3.53 12.03 2.05
CA VAL A 104 -3.49 10.74 1.35
C VAL A 104 -3.55 9.57 2.33
N CYS A 105 -2.98 9.69 3.53
CA CYS A 105 -3.13 8.68 4.59
C CYS A 105 -4.60 8.50 4.99
N GLY A 106 -5.35 9.60 5.17
CA GLY A 106 -6.79 9.54 5.43
C GLY A 106 -7.56 8.84 4.31
N LEU A 107 -7.29 9.20 3.03
CA LEU A 107 -7.89 8.54 1.87
C LEU A 107 -7.59 7.03 1.83
N ALA A 108 -6.35 6.64 2.11
CA ALA A 108 -5.92 5.25 2.11
C ALA A 108 -6.66 4.42 3.18
N MET A 109 -6.94 5.01 4.36
CA MET A 109 -7.75 4.37 5.40
C MET A 109 -9.18 4.11 4.97
N CYS A 110 -9.76 4.94 4.09
CA CYS A 110 -11.09 4.70 3.54
C CYS A 110 -11.16 3.47 2.64
N ASN A 111 -10.03 3.03 2.08
CA ASN A 111 -9.97 1.83 1.26
C ASN A 111 -9.73 0.57 2.11
N GLN A 112 -8.70 0.56 2.96
CA GLN A 112 -8.34 -0.63 3.74
C GLN A 112 -7.64 -0.26 5.06
N HIS A 113 -8.17 -0.76 6.18
CA HIS A 113 -7.64 -0.44 7.52
C HIS A 113 -6.24 -0.98 7.79
N THR A 114 -5.79 -2.04 7.09
CA THR A 114 -4.42 -2.56 7.23
C THR A 114 -3.34 -1.55 6.81
N GLN A 115 -3.73 -0.49 6.08
CA GLN A 115 -2.84 0.64 5.78
C GLN A 115 -2.27 1.29 7.03
N ILE A 116 -2.92 1.18 8.19
CA ILE A 116 -2.39 1.72 9.45
C ILE A 116 -1.00 1.16 9.78
N LEU A 117 -0.73 -0.10 9.45
CA LEU A 117 0.59 -0.72 9.66
C LEU A 117 1.67 -0.08 8.79
N PHE A 118 1.30 0.47 7.64
CA PHE A 118 2.21 1.20 6.77
C PHE A 118 2.35 2.67 7.18
N GLN A 119 1.28 3.26 7.71
CA GLN A 119 1.22 4.67 8.08
C GLN A 119 1.92 4.98 9.41
N ILE A 120 1.87 4.07 10.41
CA ILE A 120 2.50 4.30 11.71
C ILE A 120 3.99 4.65 11.59
N PRO A 121 4.84 3.83 10.95
CA PRO A 121 6.25 4.16 10.81
C PRO A 121 6.50 5.42 9.97
N LEU A 122 5.61 5.70 8.99
CA LEU A 122 5.65 6.94 8.20
C LEU A 122 5.39 8.16 9.09
N PHE A 123 4.37 8.11 9.95
CA PHE A 123 4.12 9.20 10.92
C PHE A 123 5.30 9.40 11.85
N MET A 124 5.85 8.32 12.39
CA MET A 124 7.04 8.39 13.25
C MET A 124 8.22 9.06 12.52
N PHE A 125 8.44 8.72 11.25
CA PHE A 125 9.48 9.32 10.43
C PHE A 125 9.26 10.82 10.20
N VAL A 126 8.06 11.24 9.82
CA VAL A 126 7.71 12.65 9.60
C VAL A 126 7.84 13.45 10.88
N PHE A 127 7.30 12.95 12.00
CA PHE A 127 7.42 13.58 13.32
C PHE A 127 8.87 13.73 13.75
N TRP A 128 9.64 12.65 13.66
CA TRP A 128 11.06 12.68 14.02
C TRP A 128 11.84 13.69 13.18
N SER A 129 11.58 13.71 11.87
CA SER A 129 12.26 14.60 10.93
C SER A 129 11.88 16.07 11.11
N SER A 130 10.68 16.36 11.57
CA SER A 130 10.16 17.72 11.77
C SER A 130 10.20 18.19 13.22
N ARG A 131 10.69 17.38 14.17
CA ARG A 131 10.60 17.65 15.62
C ARG A 131 11.12 19.01 16.06
N ALA A 132 12.13 19.55 15.35
CA ALA A 132 12.73 20.83 15.68
C ALA A 132 11.92 22.05 15.17
N THR A 133 11.06 21.85 14.17
CA THR A 133 10.29 22.91 13.49
C THR A 133 8.78 22.78 13.70
N MET A 134 8.33 21.66 14.28
CA MET A 134 6.91 21.38 14.46
C MET A 134 6.28 22.27 15.53
N SER A 135 5.35 23.11 15.11
CA SER A 135 4.50 23.90 16.00
C SER A 135 3.18 23.19 16.27
N GLY A 136 2.46 23.62 17.35
CA GLY A 136 1.11 23.12 17.62
C GLY A 136 0.15 23.36 16.46
N LEU A 137 0.25 24.50 15.78
CA LEU A 137 -0.56 24.82 14.60
C LEU A 137 -0.27 23.85 13.45
N HIS A 138 0.99 23.50 13.22
CA HIS A 138 1.37 22.54 12.19
C HIS A 138 0.76 21.15 12.50
N PHE A 139 0.83 20.71 13.76
CA PHE A 139 0.19 19.46 14.19
C PHE A 139 -1.33 19.46 13.92
N ILE A 140 -2.03 20.56 14.25
CA ILE A 140 -3.46 20.73 13.96
C ILE A 140 -3.70 20.63 12.45
N THR A 141 -2.89 21.29 11.64
CA THR A 141 -3.02 21.25 10.17
C THR A 141 -2.88 19.84 9.62
N LEU A 142 -1.91 19.04 10.10
CA LEU A 142 -1.75 17.65 9.71
C LEU A 142 -2.97 16.80 10.12
N THR A 143 -3.48 17.00 11.34
CA THR A 143 -4.67 16.28 11.84
C THR A 143 -5.91 16.62 11.03
N VAL A 144 -6.15 17.91 10.76
CA VAL A 144 -7.28 18.36 9.90
C VAL A 144 -7.16 17.77 8.49
N SER A 145 -5.95 17.81 7.92
CA SER A 145 -5.70 17.24 6.59
C SER A 145 -6.00 15.74 6.54
N TYR A 146 -5.58 14.98 7.56
CA TYR A 146 -5.90 13.56 7.68
C TYR A 146 -7.40 13.32 7.79
N VAL A 147 -8.11 14.09 8.63
CA VAL A 147 -9.57 13.99 8.80
C VAL A 147 -10.30 14.34 7.50
N LEU A 148 -9.84 15.35 6.75
CA LEU A 148 -10.37 15.65 5.42
C LEU A 148 -10.19 14.48 4.45
N GLY A 149 -9.08 13.75 4.55
CA GLY A 149 -8.86 12.51 3.80
C GLY A 149 -9.86 11.40 4.13
N LEU A 150 -10.44 11.38 5.34
CA LEU A 150 -11.46 10.42 5.75
C LEU A 150 -12.88 10.77 5.27
N LEU A 151 -13.10 11.94 4.66
CA LEU A 151 -14.44 12.36 4.21
C LEU A 151 -15.17 11.35 3.32
N PRO A 152 -14.53 10.56 2.44
CA PRO A 152 -15.24 9.54 1.67
C PRO A 152 -16.03 8.54 2.53
N TYR A 153 -15.68 8.32 3.80
CA TYR A 153 -16.50 7.50 4.70
C TYR A 153 -17.91 8.06 4.90
N MET A 154 -18.10 9.37 4.76
CA MET A 154 -19.43 9.99 4.88
C MET A 154 -20.40 9.57 3.77
N TYR A 155 -19.87 9.03 2.65
CA TYR A 155 -20.71 8.42 1.62
C TYR A 155 -21.55 7.25 2.18
N LEU A 156 -21.02 6.47 3.10
CA LEU A 156 -21.70 5.28 3.65
C LEU A 156 -23.02 5.62 4.34
N PRO A 157 -23.08 6.53 5.33
CA PRO A 157 -24.36 6.92 5.94
C PRO A 157 -25.28 7.64 4.94
N ILE A 158 -24.75 8.49 4.07
CA ILE A 158 -25.54 9.19 3.05
C ILE A 158 -26.22 8.18 2.11
N ALA A 159 -25.44 7.22 1.59
CA ALA A 159 -25.99 6.19 0.69
C ALA A 159 -26.99 5.27 1.41
N SER A 160 -26.74 4.93 2.69
CA SER A 160 -27.64 4.10 3.47
C SER A 160 -28.98 4.76 3.79
N ILE A 161 -28.99 6.10 3.96
CA ILE A 161 -30.21 6.85 4.27
C ILE A 161 -31.00 7.16 3.02
N TYR A 162 -30.36 7.69 1.97
CA TYR A 162 -31.04 8.22 0.79
C TYR A 162 -31.19 7.21 -0.34
N PHE A 163 -30.32 6.20 -0.41
CA PHE A 163 -30.28 5.21 -1.50
C PHE A 163 -30.12 3.78 -0.97
N PRO A 164 -31.01 3.31 -0.05
CA PRO A 164 -30.88 1.99 0.52
C PRO A 164 -31.00 0.92 -0.57
N LYS A 165 -30.09 -0.04 -0.58
CA LYS A 165 -30.05 -1.13 -1.57
C LYS A 165 -30.14 -2.48 -0.90
N ARG A 166 -30.84 -3.41 -1.55
CA ARG A 166 -30.91 -4.84 -1.16
C ARG A 166 -29.50 -5.42 -1.09
N GLY A 167 -29.20 -6.12 -0.01
CA GLY A 167 -27.91 -6.75 0.20
C GLY A 167 -26.75 -5.77 0.41
N ALA A 168 -27.02 -4.52 0.84
CA ALA A 168 -25.99 -3.65 1.39
C ALA A 168 -25.53 -4.18 2.75
N TRP A 169 -24.21 -4.16 3.00
CA TRP A 169 -23.65 -4.66 4.25
C TRP A 169 -23.77 -3.65 5.38
N GLY A 170 -24.27 -4.12 6.53
CA GLY A 170 -24.36 -3.32 7.75
C GLY A 170 -25.53 -2.32 7.78
N ASP A 171 -25.67 -1.65 8.92
CA ASP A 171 -26.63 -0.55 9.11
C ASP A 171 -25.86 0.76 9.30
N MET A 172 -25.64 1.49 8.22
CA MET A 172 -24.94 2.77 8.22
C MET A 172 -25.89 3.96 8.43
N SER A 173 -27.20 3.74 8.56
CA SER A 173 -28.19 4.81 8.72
C SER A 173 -28.18 5.45 10.12
N SER A 174 -27.53 4.81 11.10
CA SER A 174 -27.34 5.30 12.46
C SER A 174 -25.85 5.51 12.77
N TRP A 175 -25.55 6.52 13.62
CA TRP A 175 -24.17 6.77 14.09
C TRP A 175 -23.57 5.55 14.78
N MET A 176 -24.37 4.82 15.56
CA MET A 176 -23.91 3.59 16.22
C MET A 176 -23.53 2.52 15.21
N GLY A 177 -24.34 2.29 14.18
CA GLY A 177 -24.03 1.34 13.11
C GLY A 177 -22.82 1.76 12.30
N PHE A 178 -22.70 3.05 11.98
CA PHE A 178 -21.53 3.60 11.30
C PHE A 178 -20.22 3.38 12.07
N PHE A 179 -20.19 3.73 13.37
CA PHE A 179 -19.00 3.50 14.20
C PHE A 179 -18.72 2.01 14.44
N ARG A 180 -19.76 1.16 14.49
CA ARG A 180 -19.59 -0.30 14.57
C ARG A 180 -18.91 -0.83 13.31
N HIS A 181 -19.31 -0.33 12.14
CA HIS A 181 -18.68 -0.67 10.87
C HIS A 181 -17.22 -0.21 10.81
N LEU A 182 -16.93 1.05 11.16
CA LEU A 182 -15.56 1.57 11.19
C LEU A 182 -14.64 0.74 12.08
N ARG A 183 -15.13 0.25 13.22
CA ARG A 183 -14.38 -0.62 14.13
C ARG A 183 -14.35 -2.09 13.68
N ARG A 184 -14.99 -2.43 12.56
CA ARG A 184 -15.12 -3.80 12.07
C ARG A 184 -15.67 -4.78 13.12
N ALA A 185 -16.57 -4.32 14.00
CA ALA A 185 -17.05 -5.09 15.12
C ALA A 185 -17.79 -6.37 14.73
N ASP A 186 -18.37 -6.43 13.53
CA ASP A 186 -19.07 -7.60 12.99
C ASP A 186 -18.11 -8.71 12.52
N TYR A 187 -16.81 -8.38 12.28
CA TYR A 187 -15.78 -9.34 11.86
C TYR A 187 -14.74 -9.66 12.94
N GLY A 188 -14.73 -8.88 14.01
CA GLY A 188 -13.67 -8.90 15.02
C GLY A 188 -12.59 -7.84 14.74
N THR A 189 -12.39 -6.94 15.70
CA THR A 189 -11.33 -5.93 15.63
C THR A 189 -9.97 -6.62 15.71
N PHE A 190 -9.06 -6.35 14.76
CA PHE A 190 -7.73 -6.97 14.66
C PHE A 190 -7.69 -8.48 14.40
N GLN A 191 -8.80 -9.11 14.04
CA GLN A 191 -8.83 -10.50 13.64
C GLN A 191 -9.09 -10.61 12.14
N LEU A 192 -8.30 -11.43 11.44
CA LEU A 192 -8.51 -11.76 10.03
C LEU A 192 -9.36 -13.04 9.88
N TYR A 193 -9.37 -13.87 10.92
CA TYR A 193 -10.08 -15.14 10.96
C TYR A 193 -10.70 -15.38 12.34
N SER A 194 -11.95 -15.86 12.37
CA SER A 194 -12.74 -15.97 13.61
C SER A 194 -12.48 -17.23 14.43
N ARG A 195 -11.68 -18.19 13.92
CA ARG A 195 -11.33 -19.42 14.62
C ARG A 195 -10.02 -19.27 15.40
N ASN A 196 -9.99 -19.86 16.61
CA ASN A 196 -8.78 -19.95 17.45
C ASN A 196 -8.06 -21.28 17.22
N ASP A 197 -7.84 -21.66 15.97
CA ASP A 197 -7.03 -22.84 15.66
C ASP A 197 -5.53 -22.52 15.91
N GLN A 198 -4.75 -23.55 16.20
CA GLN A 198 -3.30 -23.39 16.26
C GLN A 198 -2.82 -22.92 14.88
N THR A 199 -2.13 -21.78 14.86
CA THR A 199 -1.61 -21.17 13.63
C THR A 199 -0.08 -21.12 13.74
N GLU A 200 0.56 -21.07 12.57
CA GLU A 200 2.01 -21.01 12.47
C GLU A 200 2.59 -19.78 13.18
N GLY A 201 3.81 -19.91 13.65
CA GLY A 201 4.54 -18.85 14.35
C GLY A 201 5.01 -17.73 13.43
N LEU A 202 5.48 -16.64 14.03
CA LEU A 202 6.01 -15.47 13.32
C LEU A 202 7.12 -15.84 12.33
N ALA A 203 8.07 -16.70 12.73
CA ALA A 203 9.20 -17.10 11.89
C ALA A 203 8.74 -17.87 10.64
N GLU A 204 7.79 -18.77 10.79
CA GLU A 204 7.22 -19.55 9.68
C GLU A 204 6.47 -18.65 8.69
N ARG A 205 5.73 -17.65 9.18
CA ARG A 205 5.03 -16.66 8.34
C ARG A 205 5.99 -15.78 7.56
N LEU A 206 7.07 -15.31 8.22
CA LEU A 206 8.12 -14.53 7.55
C LEU A 206 8.85 -15.39 6.51
N ALA A 207 9.13 -16.65 6.81
CA ALA A 207 9.74 -17.58 5.86
C ALA A 207 8.82 -17.84 4.65
N ALA A 208 7.51 -18.00 4.89
CA ALA A 208 6.52 -18.20 3.83
C ALA A 208 6.46 -16.98 2.90
N HIS A 209 6.47 -15.75 3.44
CA HIS A 209 6.51 -14.53 2.61
C HIS A 209 7.82 -14.43 1.82
N ALA A 210 8.97 -14.67 2.46
CA ALA A 210 10.27 -14.63 1.77
C ALA A 210 10.35 -15.67 0.65
N TRP A 211 9.82 -16.87 0.88
CA TRP A 211 9.73 -17.92 -0.12
C TRP A 211 8.79 -17.51 -1.28
N ASP A 212 7.59 -17.00 -0.98
CA ASP A 212 6.63 -16.55 -2.01
C ASP A 212 7.22 -15.41 -2.86
N TYR A 213 7.88 -14.43 -2.20
CA TYR A 213 8.55 -13.34 -2.92
C TYR A 213 9.61 -13.87 -3.89
N GLY A 214 10.48 -14.77 -3.44
CA GLY A 214 11.52 -15.34 -4.28
C GLY A 214 10.95 -16.21 -5.40
N GLU A 215 10.17 -17.22 -5.02
CA GLU A 215 9.73 -18.26 -5.95
C GLU A 215 8.64 -17.78 -6.90
N ARG A 216 7.70 -16.96 -6.43
CA ARG A 216 6.52 -16.59 -7.23
C ARG A 216 6.57 -15.16 -7.75
N GLN A 217 6.99 -14.20 -6.92
CA GLN A 217 6.80 -12.79 -7.27
C GLN A 217 7.97 -12.19 -8.05
N SER A 218 9.22 -12.71 -7.93
CA SER A 218 10.41 -12.00 -8.38
C SER A 218 11.53 -12.84 -9.00
N LEU A 219 11.21 -13.87 -9.79
CA LEU A 219 12.19 -14.72 -10.51
C LEU A 219 13.21 -15.42 -9.60
N TRP A 220 12.74 -16.31 -8.72
CA TRP A 220 13.58 -17.17 -7.85
C TRP A 220 14.56 -16.37 -6.98
N CYS A 221 15.83 -16.72 -7.00
CA CYS A 221 16.85 -16.05 -6.21
C CYS A 221 17.24 -14.66 -6.76
N VAL A 222 16.95 -14.36 -8.02
CA VAL A 222 17.37 -13.09 -8.66
C VAL A 222 16.72 -11.89 -7.95
N GLY A 223 15.42 -11.90 -7.77
CA GLY A 223 14.71 -10.84 -7.07
C GLY A 223 15.19 -10.62 -5.64
N PRO A 224 15.22 -11.65 -4.77
CA PRO A 224 15.76 -11.53 -3.42
C PRO A 224 17.19 -11.00 -3.35
N ILE A 225 18.10 -11.49 -4.19
CA ILE A 225 19.50 -11.02 -4.22
C ILE A 225 19.55 -9.54 -4.57
N LEU A 226 18.84 -9.10 -5.62
CA LEU A 226 18.80 -7.71 -6.02
C LEU A 226 18.20 -6.82 -4.92
N SER A 227 17.13 -7.27 -4.28
CA SER A 227 16.50 -6.55 -3.18
C SER A 227 17.43 -6.41 -1.97
N LEU A 228 18.16 -7.47 -1.61
CA LEU A 228 19.16 -7.44 -0.53
C LEU A 228 20.31 -6.45 -0.85
N VAL A 229 20.79 -6.44 -2.10
CA VAL A 229 21.77 -5.42 -2.54
C VAL A 229 21.21 -4.02 -2.38
N GLY A 230 19.95 -3.78 -2.78
CA GLY A 230 19.28 -2.50 -2.62
C GLY A 230 19.15 -2.07 -1.15
N VAL A 231 18.76 -2.99 -0.26
CA VAL A 231 18.75 -2.76 1.20
C VAL A 231 20.13 -2.41 1.71
N ALA A 232 21.17 -3.15 1.31
CA ALA A 232 22.55 -2.87 1.71
C ALA A 232 22.99 -1.47 1.28
N CYS A 233 22.64 -1.02 0.05
CA CYS A 233 22.88 0.35 -0.41
C CYS A 233 22.18 1.38 0.48
N CYS A 234 20.91 1.15 0.86
CA CYS A 234 20.18 2.05 1.75
C CYS A 234 20.82 2.12 3.16
N CYS A 235 21.25 0.99 3.73
CA CYS A 235 21.87 0.93 5.05
C CYS A 235 23.30 1.50 5.08
N GLN A 236 24.09 1.34 4.02
CA GLN A 236 25.48 1.82 3.94
C GLN A 236 25.58 3.35 4.12
N THR A 237 24.56 4.09 3.69
CA THR A 237 24.47 5.54 3.84
C THR A 237 24.34 5.96 5.31
N ALA A 238 23.56 5.22 6.09
CA ALA A 238 23.38 5.47 7.52
C ALA A 238 24.70 5.27 8.30
N LEU A 239 25.40 4.19 8.00
CA LEU A 239 26.69 3.90 8.66
C LEU A 239 27.75 4.95 8.39
N LYS A 240 27.83 5.45 7.14
CA LYS A 240 28.80 6.52 6.77
C LYS A 240 28.48 7.86 7.42
N SER A 241 27.22 8.22 7.61
CA SER A 241 26.82 9.47 8.26
C SER A 241 27.04 9.41 9.77
N CYS A 242 26.80 8.28 10.41
CA CYS A 242 27.07 8.08 11.83
C CYS A 242 28.58 8.21 12.14
N GLY A 243 29.43 7.67 11.26
CA GLY A 243 30.90 7.80 11.38
C GLY A 243 31.41 9.24 11.22
N ARG A 244 30.80 10.06 10.36
CA ARG A 244 31.15 11.49 10.21
C ARG A 244 30.72 12.33 11.41
N GLY A 245 29.55 12.07 11.98
CA GLY A 245 29.09 12.74 13.20
C GLY A 245 30.04 12.50 14.38
N ARG A 246 30.50 11.27 14.57
CA ARG A 246 31.51 10.96 15.61
C ARG A 246 32.84 11.65 15.40
N LYS A 247 33.32 11.77 14.16
CA LYS A 247 34.59 12.52 13.86
C LYS A 247 34.44 14.01 14.12
N LYS A 248 33.28 14.63 13.81
CA LYS A 248 33.01 16.06 14.01
C LYS A 248 32.92 16.39 15.51
N ILE A 249 32.29 15.55 16.33
CA ILE A 249 32.24 15.70 17.79
C ILE A 249 33.65 15.57 18.40
N ARG A 250 34.43 14.59 17.94
CA ARG A 250 35.82 14.38 18.44
C ARG A 250 36.77 15.51 18.05
N ASN A 251 36.60 16.15 16.88
CA ASN A 251 37.42 17.29 16.46
C ASN A 251 37.01 18.60 17.13
N ASN A 252 35.73 18.79 17.47
CA ASN A 252 35.25 19.97 18.19
C ASN A 252 35.63 19.97 19.67
N SER A 253 35.86 18.76 20.27
CA SER A 253 36.32 18.64 21.66
C SER A 253 37.84 18.94 21.83
N LEU A 254 38.58 19.09 20.72
CA LEU A 254 40.06 19.29 20.73
C LEU A 254 40.51 20.68 20.31
N SER A 255 39.62 21.65 20.07
CA SER A 255 40.04 23.03 19.70
C SER A 255 39.15 24.09 20.35
N PRO A 256 39.64 24.80 21.39
CA PRO A 256 38.99 26.01 21.88
C PRO A 256 39.32 27.16 20.94
N LYS A 257 38.48 27.43 19.93
CA LYS A 257 38.60 28.62 19.10
C LYS A 257 37.93 29.81 19.77
N LYS A 258 38.76 30.85 20.04
CA LYS A 258 38.41 32.18 20.46
C LYS A 258 37.24 32.76 19.64
N ILE A 259 36.22 33.18 20.34
CA ILE A 259 35.14 34.01 19.82
C ILE A 259 35.70 35.42 19.68
N LYS A 260 35.97 35.90 18.50
CA LYS A 260 36.14 37.34 18.20
C LYS A 260 34.74 37.92 17.98
N ARG A 261 34.31 38.80 18.88
CA ARG A 261 33.25 39.77 18.68
C ARG A 261 33.71 40.78 17.62
N GLU A 262 32.98 40.86 16.51
CA GLU A 262 32.97 42.06 15.67
C GLU A 262 31.62 42.74 15.87
N GLU A 263 31.64 43.87 16.57
CA GLU A 263 30.59 44.87 16.53
C GLU A 263 30.79 45.70 15.27
N GLN A 264 29.75 45.81 14.43
CA GLN A 264 29.58 47.00 13.59
C GLN A 264 28.16 47.06 12.99
N GLY A 265 27.51 48.21 13.26
CA GLY A 265 26.74 49.00 12.30
C GLY A 265 25.23 48.74 12.25
N VAL A 266 24.53 49.59 12.97
CA VAL A 266 23.10 49.90 12.83
C VAL A 266 22.87 50.59 11.48
N ASP A 267 22.00 50.06 10.61
CA ASP A 267 21.09 50.90 9.86
C ASP A 267 19.79 50.14 9.52
N GLY A 268 18.65 50.81 9.66
CA GLY A 268 17.36 50.23 9.75
C GLY A 268 16.61 50.15 8.43
N SER A 269 15.98 49.04 8.22
CA SER A 269 14.64 48.92 7.63
C SER A 269 14.04 47.54 7.92
N PRO A 270 12.75 47.43 8.29
CA PRO A 270 12.17 46.17 8.76
C PRO A 270 11.44 45.43 7.65
N THR A 271 12.17 44.54 7.01
CA THR A 271 11.60 43.37 6.35
C THR A 271 12.49 42.18 6.68
N GLU A 272 12.35 41.74 7.91
CA GLU A 272 12.96 40.50 8.37
C GLU A 272 12.31 39.30 7.65
N PHE A 273 12.82 38.97 6.47
CA PHE A 273 12.74 37.63 5.94
C PHE A 273 13.49 36.74 6.93
N LEU A 274 12.78 36.09 7.82
CA LEU A 274 13.32 35.01 8.63
C LEU A 274 14.10 34.06 7.72
N PRO A 275 15.42 33.84 7.97
CA PRO A 275 16.19 32.95 7.11
C PRO A 275 15.56 31.57 7.11
N GLU A 276 15.17 31.06 5.92
CA GLU A 276 14.69 29.70 5.74
C GLU A 276 15.73 28.74 6.33
N THR A 277 15.38 28.13 7.47
CA THR A 277 16.24 27.16 8.12
C THR A 277 16.43 25.97 7.20
N LYS A 278 17.65 25.77 6.73
CA LYS A 278 18.02 24.57 5.96
C LYS A 278 17.85 23.35 6.84
N SER A 279 16.93 22.49 6.47
CA SER A 279 16.73 21.21 7.16
C SER A 279 17.85 20.23 6.79
N GLU A 280 18.36 19.48 7.78
CA GLU A 280 19.33 18.43 7.51
C GLU A 280 18.75 17.35 6.58
N PRO A 281 19.56 16.80 5.65
CA PRO A 281 19.10 15.73 4.76
C PRO A 281 18.71 14.49 5.59
N VAL A 282 17.49 14.04 5.41
CA VAL A 282 16.92 12.90 6.13
C VAL A 282 17.27 11.62 5.38
N GLN A 283 17.67 10.59 6.12
CA GLN A 283 18.06 9.30 5.57
C GLN A 283 16.83 8.46 5.19
N ALA A 284 16.22 8.81 4.07
CA ALA A 284 14.99 8.16 3.59
C ALA A 284 15.19 6.66 3.34
N GLY A 285 16.34 6.24 2.84
CA GLY A 285 16.61 4.82 2.56
C GLY A 285 16.46 3.92 3.78
N VAL A 286 17.02 4.36 4.93
CA VAL A 286 16.90 3.61 6.20
C VAL A 286 15.47 3.62 6.72
N ALA A 287 14.77 4.75 6.57
CA ALA A 287 13.35 4.83 6.98
C ALA A 287 12.50 3.80 6.25
N LEU A 288 12.73 3.57 4.94
CA LEU A 288 12.03 2.53 4.19
C LEU A 288 12.32 1.12 4.72
N VAL A 289 13.56 0.83 5.16
CA VAL A 289 13.88 -0.45 5.81
C VAL A 289 13.12 -0.60 7.13
N CYS A 290 13.06 0.46 7.94
CA CYS A 290 12.27 0.45 9.17
C CYS A 290 10.77 0.26 8.88
N PHE A 291 10.23 0.84 7.81
CA PHE A 291 8.83 0.67 7.41
C PHE A 291 8.53 -0.79 7.05
N PHE A 292 9.41 -1.41 6.27
CA PHE A 292 9.28 -2.82 5.91
C PHE A 292 9.30 -3.72 7.14
N VAL A 293 10.32 -3.58 7.99
CA VAL A 293 10.46 -4.39 9.21
C VAL A 293 9.25 -4.20 10.15
N PHE A 294 8.78 -2.96 10.31
CA PHE A 294 7.59 -2.68 11.12
C PHE A 294 6.35 -3.36 10.57
N TYR A 295 6.14 -3.28 9.24
CA TYR A 295 5.00 -3.94 8.60
C TYR A 295 5.07 -5.46 8.76
N GLU A 296 6.20 -6.06 8.44
CA GLU A 296 6.42 -7.52 8.53
C GLU A 296 6.17 -8.03 9.95
N LEU A 297 6.81 -7.43 10.94
CA LEU A 297 6.64 -7.84 12.33
C LEU A 297 5.20 -7.57 12.81
N GLY A 298 4.64 -6.41 12.52
CA GLY A 298 3.30 -6.01 12.94
C GLY A 298 2.23 -6.91 12.31
N PHE A 299 2.24 -7.06 10.98
CA PHE A 299 1.24 -7.85 10.28
C PHE A 299 1.31 -9.33 10.65
N HIS A 300 2.50 -9.94 10.60
CA HIS A 300 2.65 -11.37 10.87
C HIS A 300 2.43 -11.74 12.35
N SER A 301 2.66 -10.81 13.29
CA SER A 301 2.32 -11.02 14.70
C SER A 301 0.81 -10.93 14.99
N LEU A 302 0.09 -10.09 14.22
CA LEU A 302 -1.35 -9.90 14.38
C LEU A 302 -2.19 -10.88 13.55
N SER A 303 -1.59 -11.46 12.51
CA SER A 303 -2.30 -12.37 11.61
C SER A 303 -2.54 -13.72 12.28
N ASN A 304 -3.78 -14.19 12.19
CA ASN A 304 -4.22 -15.49 12.70
C ASN A 304 -4.75 -16.44 11.63
N LEU A 305 -4.42 -16.19 10.33
CA LEU A 305 -4.79 -17.07 9.23
C LEU A 305 -3.84 -18.26 9.14
N PRO A 306 -4.32 -19.52 9.13
CA PRO A 306 -3.49 -20.70 8.90
C PRO A 306 -2.88 -20.69 7.49
N LEU A 307 -1.64 -21.13 7.37
CA LEU A 307 -0.92 -21.18 6.08
C LEU A 307 -1.00 -22.56 5.40
N ASP A 308 -1.37 -23.61 6.12
CA ASP A 308 -1.53 -24.99 5.63
C ASP A 308 -2.74 -25.13 4.71
N ASN A 309 -3.78 -24.33 4.91
CA ASN A 309 -4.96 -24.30 4.08
C ASN A 309 -4.77 -23.39 2.87
N LYS A 310 -4.82 -23.94 1.64
CA LYS A 310 -4.62 -23.21 0.38
C LYS A 310 -5.49 -21.96 0.22
N LEU A 311 -6.77 -22.03 0.66
CA LEU A 311 -7.69 -20.89 0.59
C LEU A 311 -7.26 -19.78 1.56
N LEU A 312 -6.96 -20.14 2.80
CA LEU A 312 -6.55 -19.19 3.84
C LEU A 312 -5.14 -18.64 3.58
N PHE A 313 -4.25 -19.44 3.01
CA PHE A 313 -2.97 -18.98 2.46
C PHE A 313 -3.17 -17.89 1.40
N GLY A 314 -4.07 -18.12 0.42
CA GLY A 314 -4.40 -17.11 -0.60
C GLY A 314 -4.93 -15.81 0.01
N ILE A 315 -5.75 -15.90 1.05
CA ILE A 315 -6.24 -14.73 1.78
C ILE A 315 -5.10 -14.02 2.54
N HIS A 316 -4.18 -14.75 3.13
CA HIS A 316 -3.03 -14.20 3.82
C HIS A 316 -2.06 -13.51 2.86
N ALA A 317 -1.75 -14.16 1.74
CA ALA A 317 -0.79 -13.68 0.74
C ALA A 317 -1.17 -12.32 0.11
N ARG A 318 -2.46 -11.95 0.07
CA ARG A 318 -2.91 -10.62 -0.42
C ARG A 318 -2.23 -9.46 0.29
N PHE A 319 -1.95 -9.62 1.57
CA PHE A 319 -1.35 -8.57 2.40
C PHE A 319 0.15 -8.41 2.18
N TRP A 320 0.81 -9.39 1.54
CA TRP A 320 2.23 -9.30 1.17
C TRP A 320 2.49 -8.31 0.03
N MET A 321 1.46 -7.96 -0.75
CA MET A 321 1.63 -6.98 -1.83
C MET A 321 2.09 -5.60 -1.32
N GLN A 322 1.71 -5.21 -0.11
CA GLN A 322 2.13 -3.92 0.46
C GLN A 322 3.64 -3.87 0.76
N PRO A 323 4.23 -4.81 1.54
CA PRO A 323 5.68 -4.83 1.73
C PRO A 323 6.44 -5.16 0.45
N ASN A 324 5.86 -5.90 -0.50
CA ASN A 324 6.45 -6.13 -1.81
C ASN A 324 6.70 -4.82 -2.58
N VAL A 325 5.93 -3.77 -2.36
CA VAL A 325 6.24 -2.44 -2.93
C VAL A 325 7.68 -2.03 -2.61
N LEU A 326 8.12 -2.22 -1.36
CA LEU A 326 9.47 -1.87 -0.93
C LEU A 326 10.51 -2.85 -1.46
N LEU A 327 10.19 -4.15 -1.51
CA LEU A 327 11.10 -5.16 -2.06
C LEU A 327 11.41 -4.89 -3.54
N PHE A 328 10.42 -4.50 -4.35
CA PHE A 328 10.65 -4.14 -5.75
C PHE A 328 11.36 -2.79 -5.92
N VAL A 329 11.16 -1.83 -5.00
CA VAL A 329 12.00 -0.61 -4.98
C VAL A 329 13.46 -0.97 -4.77
N TRP A 330 13.76 -1.84 -3.81
CA TRP A 330 15.13 -2.30 -3.55
C TRP A 330 15.69 -3.15 -4.67
N LEU A 331 14.87 -3.98 -5.34
CA LEU A 331 15.27 -4.70 -6.55
C LEU A 331 15.79 -3.72 -7.62
N GLY A 332 15.06 -2.62 -7.87
CA GLY A 332 15.48 -1.60 -8.82
C GLY A 332 16.78 -0.90 -8.41
N ILE A 333 16.94 -0.58 -7.12
CA ILE A 333 18.18 0.00 -6.58
C ILE A 333 19.36 -0.97 -6.77
N GLY A 334 19.14 -2.27 -6.52
CA GLY A 334 20.13 -3.32 -6.73
C GLY A 334 20.57 -3.42 -8.19
N LEU A 335 19.64 -3.29 -9.14
CA LEU A 335 19.96 -3.27 -10.57
C LEU A 335 20.84 -2.08 -10.95
N VAL A 336 20.53 -0.87 -10.46
CA VAL A 336 21.38 0.33 -10.70
C VAL A 336 22.77 0.11 -10.14
N TRP A 337 22.86 -0.47 -8.92
CA TRP A 337 24.15 -0.75 -8.29
C TRP A 337 24.99 -1.75 -9.12
N ILE A 338 24.40 -2.86 -9.59
CA ILE A 338 25.08 -3.83 -10.43
C ILE A 338 25.55 -3.19 -11.74
N ALA A 339 24.70 -2.40 -12.40
CA ALA A 339 25.08 -1.66 -13.61
C ALA A 339 26.32 -0.80 -13.37
N GLN A 340 26.40 -0.09 -12.25
CA GLN A 340 27.57 0.68 -11.91
C GLN A 340 28.84 -0.17 -11.66
N GLN A 341 28.72 -1.34 -11.01
CA GLN A 341 29.88 -2.22 -10.81
C GLN A 341 30.43 -2.71 -12.16
N VAL A 342 29.55 -3.09 -13.08
CA VAL A 342 29.94 -3.53 -14.44
C VAL A 342 30.62 -2.38 -15.19
N ARG A 343 30.18 -1.13 -15.02
CA ARG A 343 30.79 0.05 -15.66
C ARG A 343 32.26 0.23 -15.28
N VAL A 344 32.64 -0.10 -14.07
CA VAL A 344 34.05 0.01 -13.62
C VAL A 344 34.97 -0.90 -14.46
N TYR A 345 34.42 -2.02 -14.98
CA TYR A 345 35.21 -3.01 -15.75
C TYR A 345 35.09 -2.91 -17.27
N SER A 346 34.02 -2.25 -17.81
CA SER A 346 33.84 -2.12 -19.27
C SER A 346 33.03 -0.87 -19.62
N LEU A 347 33.73 0.21 -20.05
CA LEU A 347 33.17 1.55 -20.12
C LEU A 347 32.08 1.78 -21.19
N ASP A 348 32.18 1.17 -22.39
CA ASP A 348 31.41 1.64 -23.55
C ASP A 348 30.05 0.94 -23.80
N ARG A 349 29.74 -0.13 -23.09
CA ARG A 349 28.53 -0.93 -23.38
C ARG A 349 27.62 -1.18 -22.19
N VAL A 350 27.91 -0.62 -21.04
CA VAL A 350 27.17 -0.93 -19.79
C VAL A 350 25.72 -0.51 -19.85
N THR A 351 25.44 0.63 -20.46
CA THR A 351 24.05 1.11 -20.61
C THR A 351 23.22 0.17 -21.44
N ILE A 352 23.81 -0.39 -22.54
CA ILE A 352 23.14 -1.37 -23.38
C ILE A 352 22.91 -2.66 -22.59
N VAL A 353 23.92 -3.15 -21.88
CA VAL A 353 23.83 -4.37 -21.07
C VAL A 353 22.80 -4.23 -19.96
N ALA A 354 22.80 -3.12 -19.22
CA ALA A 354 21.81 -2.86 -18.15
C ALA A 354 20.39 -2.79 -18.71
N SER A 355 20.18 -2.12 -19.84
CA SER A 355 18.88 -2.06 -20.50
C SER A 355 18.44 -3.43 -21.03
N ALA A 356 19.35 -4.19 -21.65
CA ALA A 356 19.07 -5.54 -22.12
C ALA A 356 18.73 -6.50 -20.96
N LEU A 357 19.47 -6.43 -19.85
CA LEU A 357 19.17 -7.20 -18.64
C LEU A 357 17.78 -6.85 -18.09
N SER A 358 17.46 -5.56 -18.02
CA SER A 358 16.14 -5.09 -17.55
C SER A 358 15.01 -5.63 -18.43
N ILE A 359 15.17 -5.59 -19.76
CA ILE A 359 14.20 -6.15 -20.71
C ILE A 359 14.10 -7.67 -20.54
N LEU A 360 15.23 -8.36 -20.41
CA LEU A 360 15.26 -9.81 -20.21
C LEU A 360 14.52 -10.24 -18.94
N LEU A 361 14.74 -9.55 -17.81
CA LEU A 361 14.06 -9.86 -16.55
C LEU A 361 12.54 -9.71 -16.69
N VAL A 362 12.07 -8.62 -17.29
CA VAL A 362 10.64 -8.41 -17.53
C VAL A 362 10.08 -9.46 -18.49
N ALA A 363 10.81 -9.78 -19.57
CA ALA A 363 10.39 -10.79 -20.53
C ALA A 363 10.29 -12.18 -19.90
N LEU A 364 11.25 -12.56 -19.04
CA LEU A 364 11.22 -13.81 -18.28
C LEU A 364 10.05 -13.87 -17.29
N GLN A 365 9.75 -12.76 -16.62
CA GLN A 365 8.60 -12.65 -15.73
C GLN A 365 7.30 -12.84 -16.48
N LEU A 366 7.12 -12.16 -17.61
CA LEU A 366 5.96 -12.31 -18.48
C LEU A 366 5.85 -13.74 -19.02
N TRP A 367 6.93 -14.27 -19.60
CA TRP A 367 6.95 -15.64 -20.14
C TRP A 367 6.53 -16.68 -19.11
N ARG A 368 7.03 -16.54 -17.87
CA ARG A 368 6.73 -17.48 -16.79
C ARG A 368 5.25 -17.47 -16.38
N TRP A 369 4.61 -16.30 -16.37
CA TRP A 369 3.32 -16.16 -15.70
C TRP A 369 2.15 -15.87 -16.64
N THR A 370 2.35 -15.42 -17.86
CA THR A 370 1.26 -15.01 -18.76
C THR A 370 0.22 -16.11 -18.95
N SER A 371 0.65 -17.35 -19.21
CA SER A 371 -0.29 -18.46 -19.44
C SER A 371 -1.17 -18.78 -18.22
N MET A 372 -0.65 -18.56 -17.00
CA MET A 372 -1.39 -18.79 -15.76
C MET A 372 -2.27 -17.60 -15.38
N MET A 373 -1.82 -16.39 -15.71
CA MET A 373 -2.49 -15.14 -15.35
C MET A 373 -3.49 -14.67 -16.40
N ASP A 374 -3.43 -15.19 -17.61
CA ASP A 374 -4.42 -14.90 -18.64
C ASP A 374 -5.76 -15.56 -18.30
N GLN A 375 -6.71 -14.73 -17.92
CA GLN A 375 -8.08 -15.11 -17.58
C GLN A 375 -9.08 -14.72 -18.67
N SER A 376 -8.61 -14.33 -19.85
CA SER A 376 -9.47 -13.79 -20.95
C SER A 376 -10.53 -14.78 -21.43
N SER A 377 -10.27 -16.08 -21.31
CA SER A 377 -11.20 -17.17 -21.68
C SER A 377 -11.90 -17.80 -20.46
N ASN A 378 -11.67 -17.30 -19.24
CA ASN A 378 -12.22 -17.89 -18.03
C ASN A 378 -13.63 -17.39 -17.75
N ASN A 379 -14.64 -18.10 -18.24
CA ASN A 379 -16.05 -17.81 -18.04
C ASN A 379 -16.69 -18.70 -16.93
N TYR A 380 -15.87 -19.34 -16.10
CA TYR A 380 -16.33 -20.33 -15.13
C TYR A 380 -17.35 -19.74 -14.15
N LEU A 381 -17.08 -18.59 -13.55
CA LEU A 381 -17.98 -17.96 -12.58
C LEU A 381 -19.26 -17.43 -13.24
N GLU A 382 -19.17 -16.89 -14.45
CA GLU A 382 -20.34 -16.46 -15.20
C GLU A 382 -21.22 -17.66 -15.56
N GLY A 383 -20.64 -18.70 -16.16
CA GLY A 383 -21.36 -19.92 -16.53
C GLY A 383 -22.02 -20.59 -15.33
N TYR A 384 -21.33 -20.66 -14.19
CA TYR A 384 -21.87 -21.18 -12.95
C TYR A 384 -23.08 -20.37 -12.46
N ALA A 385 -22.96 -19.06 -12.37
CA ALA A 385 -24.01 -18.18 -11.88
C ALA A 385 -25.22 -18.15 -12.84
N ARG A 386 -24.96 -18.11 -14.16
CA ARG A 386 -26.00 -18.14 -15.19
C ARG A 386 -26.76 -19.47 -15.18
N GLY A 387 -26.06 -20.59 -15.08
CA GLY A 387 -26.67 -21.90 -14.97
C GLY A 387 -27.60 -22.04 -13.75
N ILE A 388 -27.21 -21.50 -12.60
CA ILE A 388 -28.07 -21.43 -11.42
C ILE A 388 -29.33 -20.58 -11.70
N LEU A 389 -29.15 -19.35 -12.18
CA LEU A 389 -30.25 -18.40 -12.35
C LEU A 389 -31.27 -18.86 -13.38
N GLU A 390 -30.82 -19.41 -14.51
CA GLU A 390 -31.67 -19.87 -15.58
C GLU A 390 -32.48 -21.16 -15.20
N SER A 391 -31.95 -21.96 -14.27
CA SER A 391 -32.63 -23.15 -13.80
C SER A 391 -33.77 -22.89 -12.78
N LEU A 392 -33.82 -21.67 -12.21
CA LEU A 392 -34.82 -21.33 -11.20
C LEU A 392 -36.23 -21.19 -11.80
N PRO A 393 -37.27 -21.68 -11.10
CA PRO A 393 -38.67 -21.45 -11.51
C PRO A 393 -39.03 -19.96 -11.59
N PRO A 394 -40.00 -19.57 -12.40
CA PRO A 394 -40.45 -18.16 -12.44
C PRO A 394 -40.92 -17.69 -11.05
N ARG A 395 -40.57 -16.46 -10.69
CA ARG A 395 -40.96 -15.81 -9.42
C ARG A 395 -40.59 -16.62 -8.17
N SER A 396 -39.51 -17.41 -8.24
CA SER A 396 -38.94 -18.11 -7.09
C SER A 396 -38.15 -17.16 -6.19
N LEU A 397 -37.94 -17.57 -4.94
CA LEU A 397 -37.05 -16.87 -4.00
C LEU A 397 -35.71 -17.62 -3.93
N PHE A 398 -34.61 -16.93 -4.21
CA PHE A 398 -33.28 -17.53 -4.22
C PHE A 398 -32.48 -17.19 -2.96
N PHE A 399 -32.15 -18.23 -2.19
CA PHE A 399 -31.28 -18.12 -1.03
C PHE A 399 -29.83 -18.48 -1.39
N THR A 400 -28.90 -17.59 -1.11
CA THR A 400 -27.46 -17.83 -1.30
C THR A 400 -26.77 -17.93 0.06
N ASN A 401 -25.75 -18.77 0.17
CA ASN A 401 -25.01 -18.95 1.42
C ASN A 401 -23.50 -18.69 1.28
N TYR A 402 -22.96 -18.76 0.05
CA TYR A 402 -21.54 -18.61 -0.22
C TYR A 402 -21.25 -17.34 -1.03
N ASP A 403 -20.09 -16.75 -0.79
CA ASP A 403 -19.68 -15.49 -1.44
C ASP A 403 -19.65 -15.60 -2.97
N GLN A 404 -19.19 -16.72 -3.52
CA GLN A 404 -19.17 -16.94 -4.97
C GLN A 404 -20.58 -16.96 -5.58
N GLN A 405 -21.51 -17.68 -4.96
CA GLN A 405 -22.91 -17.69 -5.40
C GLN A 405 -23.52 -16.29 -5.32
N TRP A 406 -23.31 -15.62 -4.18
CA TRP A 406 -23.83 -14.29 -3.95
C TRP A 406 -23.30 -13.27 -4.93
N THR A 407 -21.97 -13.19 -5.07
CA THR A 407 -21.33 -12.13 -5.84
C THR A 407 -21.59 -12.27 -7.33
N ALA A 408 -21.38 -13.47 -7.89
CA ALA A 408 -21.55 -13.72 -9.31
C ALA A 408 -23.02 -13.63 -9.74
N SER A 409 -23.95 -14.27 -8.99
CA SER A 409 -25.37 -14.21 -9.30
C SER A 409 -25.94 -12.81 -9.15
N ARG A 410 -25.50 -12.06 -8.13
CA ARG A 410 -25.94 -10.67 -7.92
C ARG A 410 -25.46 -9.74 -9.04
N TYR A 411 -24.23 -9.94 -9.55
CA TYR A 411 -23.73 -9.17 -10.70
C TYR A 411 -24.64 -9.37 -11.92
N LEU A 412 -24.91 -10.62 -12.29
CA LEU A 412 -25.80 -10.94 -13.42
C LEU A 412 -27.23 -10.39 -13.22
N HIS A 413 -27.76 -10.50 -12.01
CA HIS A 413 -29.08 -10.02 -11.67
C HIS A 413 -29.21 -8.50 -11.71
N VAL A 414 -28.28 -7.77 -11.09
CA VAL A 414 -28.35 -6.31 -10.92
C VAL A 414 -27.80 -5.56 -12.11
N CYS A 415 -26.70 -6.04 -12.71
CA CYS A 415 -26.00 -5.33 -13.78
C CYS A 415 -26.43 -5.79 -15.17
N GLU A 416 -26.73 -7.07 -15.35
CA GLU A 416 -27.14 -7.65 -16.63
C GLU A 416 -28.64 -7.94 -16.73
N HIS A 417 -29.39 -7.68 -15.64
CA HIS A 417 -30.83 -7.91 -15.55
C HIS A 417 -31.27 -9.35 -15.83
N VAL A 418 -30.40 -10.33 -15.52
CA VAL A 418 -30.73 -11.74 -15.61
C VAL A 418 -31.69 -12.11 -14.48
N ARG A 419 -32.88 -12.63 -14.83
CA ARG A 419 -33.93 -13.06 -13.90
C ARG A 419 -34.34 -11.98 -12.88
N PRO A 420 -34.80 -10.79 -13.33
CA PRO A 420 -35.27 -9.73 -12.44
C PRO A 420 -36.51 -10.09 -11.63
N ASP A 421 -37.19 -11.19 -12.02
CA ASP A 421 -38.36 -11.78 -11.33
C ASP A 421 -38.01 -12.55 -10.05
N VAL A 422 -36.71 -12.81 -9.80
CA VAL A 422 -36.25 -13.66 -8.67
C VAL A 422 -35.54 -12.76 -7.62
N PRO A 423 -36.19 -12.53 -6.46
CA PRO A 423 -35.50 -11.83 -5.38
C PRO A 423 -34.41 -12.69 -4.73
N PHE A 424 -33.32 -12.07 -4.31
CA PHE A 424 -32.14 -12.71 -3.74
C PHE A 424 -31.98 -12.36 -2.28
N ILE A 425 -31.77 -13.35 -1.44
CA ILE A 425 -31.45 -13.20 -0.02
C ILE A 425 -30.16 -13.95 0.30
N ASN A 426 -29.22 -13.26 0.93
CA ASN A 426 -28.01 -13.89 1.45
C ASN A 426 -28.28 -14.39 2.88
N LEU A 427 -28.18 -15.70 3.10
CA LEU A 427 -28.42 -16.33 4.40
C LEU A 427 -27.41 -15.88 5.45
N SER A 428 -26.13 -15.69 5.06
CA SER A 428 -25.10 -15.19 5.98
C SER A 428 -25.44 -13.80 6.49
N MET A 429 -26.04 -12.92 5.68
CA MET A 429 -26.48 -11.59 6.13
C MET A 429 -27.65 -11.66 7.10
N MET A 430 -28.53 -12.67 6.99
CA MET A 430 -29.67 -12.83 7.89
C MET A 430 -29.26 -13.11 9.34
N THR A 431 -28.06 -13.59 9.58
CA THR A 431 -27.55 -13.87 10.95
C THR A 431 -27.19 -12.59 11.70
N PHE A 432 -27.04 -11.45 11.01
CA PHE A 432 -26.67 -10.19 11.62
C PHE A 432 -27.91 -9.43 12.13
N TRP A 433 -27.77 -8.77 13.26
CA TRP A 433 -28.84 -8.00 13.92
C TRP A 433 -29.43 -6.89 13.02
N TRP A 434 -28.62 -6.30 12.16
CA TRP A 434 -29.02 -5.19 11.27
C TRP A 434 -29.87 -5.66 10.06
N PHE A 435 -29.93 -6.96 9.76
CA PHE A 435 -30.69 -7.48 8.61
C PHE A 435 -32.19 -7.17 8.72
N HIS A 436 -32.74 -7.01 9.94
CA HIS A 436 -34.16 -6.67 10.09
C HIS A 436 -34.59 -5.41 9.32
N ARG A 437 -33.68 -4.44 9.14
CA ARG A 437 -33.93 -3.23 8.34
C ARG A 437 -33.95 -3.52 6.83
N GLN A 438 -33.23 -4.52 6.38
CA GLN A 438 -33.25 -4.95 4.98
C GLN A 438 -34.62 -5.55 4.57
N ARG A 439 -35.39 -6.08 5.51
CA ARG A 439 -36.70 -6.67 5.24
C ARG A 439 -37.64 -5.68 4.54
N ALA A 440 -37.61 -4.42 4.90
CA ALA A 440 -38.43 -3.37 4.29
C ALA A 440 -38.11 -3.14 2.79
N LEU A 441 -36.94 -3.58 2.33
CA LEU A 441 -36.55 -3.50 0.92
C LEU A 441 -37.10 -4.63 0.07
N PHE A 442 -37.79 -5.63 0.67
CA PHE A 442 -38.38 -6.78 0.01
C PHE A 442 -39.90 -6.83 0.25
N PRO A 443 -40.66 -5.88 -0.31
CA PRO A 443 -42.12 -5.82 -0.09
C PRO A 443 -42.85 -7.05 -0.62
N GLU A 444 -42.26 -7.80 -1.56
CA GLU A 444 -42.78 -9.01 -2.15
C GLU A 444 -42.61 -10.25 -1.25
N ILE A 445 -41.85 -10.16 -0.14
CA ILE A 445 -41.52 -11.29 0.74
C ILE A 445 -42.12 -11.09 2.13
N SER A 446 -42.88 -12.06 2.58
CA SER A 446 -43.37 -12.13 3.96
C SER A 446 -42.33 -12.83 4.85
N PHE A 447 -41.61 -12.03 5.68
CA PHE A 447 -40.68 -12.62 6.65
C PHE A 447 -41.40 -13.09 7.91
N PRO A 448 -40.92 -14.19 8.52
CA PRO A 448 -41.48 -14.63 9.80
C PRO A 448 -41.26 -13.53 10.88
N LYS A 449 -42.29 -13.34 11.69
CA LYS A 449 -42.19 -12.43 12.87
C LYS A 449 -41.18 -13.01 13.86
N ARG A 450 -40.42 -12.12 14.53
CA ARG A 450 -39.64 -12.54 15.71
C ARG A 450 -40.60 -12.93 16.82
N CYS A 451 -40.23 -13.92 17.66
CA CYS A 451 -41.02 -14.35 18.83
C CYS A 451 -41.37 -13.18 19.78
N ASN A 452 -40.70 -12.07 19.71
CA ASN A 452 -40.90 -10.88 20.58
C ASN A 452 -41.41 -9.65 19.83
N ASP A 453 -41.79 -9.75 18.54
CA ASP A 453 -42.42 -8.62 17.85
C ASP A 453 -43.88 -8.52 18.36
N PRO A 454 -44.33 -7.34 18.85
CA PRO A 454 -45.73 -7.15 19.21
C PRO A 454 -46.63 -7.39 17.98
N ALA A 455 -47.78 -7.99 18.21
CA ALA A 455 -48.74 -8.37 17.18
C ALA A 455 -49.26 -7.22 16.33
#